data_68e4067db2a23b651689597863c114b0
#
_entry.id   68e4067db2a23b651689597863c114b0
#
_cell.length_a   1.000
_cell.length_b   1.000
_cell.length_c   1.000
_cell.angle_alpha   90.00
_cell.angle_beta   90.00
_cell.angle_gamma   90.00
#
_symmetry.space_group_name_H-M   'P 1'
#
loop_
_entity.id
_entity.type
_entity.pdbx_description
1 polymer ?
#
loop_
_entity_poly.entity_id
_entity_poly.type
_entity_poly.pdbx_seq_one_letter_code
_entity_poly.pdbx_strand_id
1 'polypeptide(L)'
;RTRRETKVVSNRLIVDGYNADAIHGDLSQSQRDEVMNRFRTSKLQLLVATDVAARGLDVNNLSHIINYNLPDDPEIYTHRSGRTGRAGRTGISIAIVHSRELGRLKDIEKISGVKFYKELVPTGEDICKKQLYALIDKIKNIEVDNEKIEPFLFSINKRLDGLDRDQLIKHFVYTEFNRFISYY
;
A
#
# COMPACT_ATOMS: atom_id res chain seq x y z
N ARG A 1 15.09 10.12 0.89
CA ARG A 1 15.67 11.45 0.53
C ARG A 1 16.60 11.35 -0.69
N THR A 2 17.40 10.29 -0.82
CA THR A 2 18.39 10.13 -1.89
C THR A 2 17.92 9.16 -2.98
N ARG A 3 18.51 9.27 -4.18
CA ARG A 3 18.26 8.32 -5.29
C ARG A 3 18.55 6.87 -4.87
N ARG A 4 19.63 6.65 -4.13
CA ARG A 4 20.01 5.33 -3.62
C ARG A 4 18.96 4.76 -2.66
N GLU A 5 18.52 5.57 -1.72
CA GLU A 5 17.47 5.17 -0.75
C GLU A 5 16.14 4.84 -1.46
N THR A 6 15.75 5.65 -2.44
CA THR A 6 14.55 5.42 -3.25
C THR A 6 14.60 4.06 -3.96
N LYS A 7 15.75 3.72 -4.58
CA LYS A 7 15.97 2.40 -5.20
C LYS A 7 15.91 1.25 -4.17
N VAL A 8 16.55 1.43 -3.01
CA VAL A 8 16.57 0.40 -1.96
C VAL A 8 15.15 0.12 -1.45
N VAL A 9 14.38 1.17 -1.16
CA VAL A 9 13.01 1.03 -0.67
C VAL A 9 12.11 0.38 -1.73
N SER A 10 12.19 0.84 -2.98
CA SER A 10 11.41 0.25 -4.08
C SER A 10 11.75 -1.22 -4.30
N ASN A 11 13.03 -1.57 -4.36
CA ASN A 11 13.47 -2.96 -4.54
C ASN A 11 12.99 -3.85 -3.38
N ARG A 12 13.05 -3.35 -2.15
CA ARG A 12 12.55 -4.10 -1.00
C ARG A 12 11.05 -4.37 -1.11
N LEU A 13 10.27 -3.35 -1.47
CA LEU A 13 8.82 -3.52 -1.69
C LEU A 13 8.54 -4.56 -2.79
N ILE A 14 9.31 -4.56 -3.88
CA ILE A 14 9.16 -5.55 -4.96
C ILE A 14 9.48 -6.97 -4.47
N VAL A 15 10.57 -7.13 -3.71
CA VAL A 15 10.95 -8.43 -3.11
C VAL A 15 9.86 -8.92 -2.15
N ASP A 16 9.26 -8.02 -1.40
CA ASP A 16 8.17 -8.31 -0.47
C ASP A 16 6.80 -8.51 -1.21
N GLY A 17 6.80 -8.57 -2.55
CA GLY A 17 5.63 -8.89 -3.37
C GLY A 17 4.71 -7.71 -3.71
N TYR A 18 5.10 -6.49 -3.37
CA TYR A 18 4.32 -5.30 -3.72
C TYR A 18 4.62 -4.82 -5.14
N ASN A 19 3.58 -4.35 -5.83
CA ASN A 19 3.72 -3.73 -7.14
C ASN A 19 4.19 -2.28 -6.97
N ALA A 20 5.51 -2.11 -6.91
CA ALA A 20 6.20 -0.85 -6.63
C ALA A 20 7.20 -0.49 -7.73
N ASP A 21 7.50 0.79 -7.89
CA ASP A 21 8.57 1.29 -8.73
C ASP A 21 9.16 2.58 -8.18
N ALA A 22 10.36 2.94 -8.63
CA ALA A 22 11.08 4.12 -8.18
C ALA A 22 11.10 5.22 -9.24
N ILE A 23 10.99 6.48 -8.81
CA ILE A 23 11.21 7.63 -9.68
C ILE A 23 12.27 8.57 -9.06
N HIS A 24 13.36 8.79 -9.78
CA HIS A 24 14.50 9.58 -9.33
C HIS A 24 15.25 10.19 -10.52
N GLY A 25 16.22 11.08 -10.23
CA GLY A 25 16.92 11.85 -11.24
C GLY A 25 17.82 11.06 -12.21
N ASP A 26 18.10 9.77 -11.93
CA ASP A 26 18.92 8.94 -12.84
C ASP A 26 18.09 8.31 -13.97
N LEU A 27 16.75 8.38 -13.89
CA LEU A 27 15.90 7.87 -14.96
C LEU A 27 15.89 8.84 -16.14
N SER A 28 15.98 8.30 -17.36
CA SER A 28 15.72 9.06 -18.57
C SER A 28 14.26 9.55 -18.61
N GLN A 29 13.97 10.52 -19.46
CA GLN A 29 12.60 11.03 -19.59
C GLN A 29 11.65 9.91 -20.01
N SER A 30 12.04 9.09 -20.98
CA SER A 30 11.23 7.95 -21.43
C SER A 30 10.91 6.95 -20.31
N GLN A 31 11.89 6.61 -19.47
CA GLN A 31 11.69 5.73 -18.31
C GLN A 31 10.74 6.36 -17.28
N ARG A 32 10.86 7.67 -17.04
CA ARG A 32 9.97 8.39 -16.14
C ARG A 32 8.53 8.37 -16.65
N ASP A 33 8.35 8.61 -17.94
CA ASP A 33 7.03 8.62 -18.58
C ASP A 33 6.38 7.23 -18.54
N GLU A 34 7.16 6.17 -18.74
CA GLU A 34 6.69 4.78 -18.61
C GLU A 34 6.21 4.47 -17.19
N VAL A 35 7.04 4.74 -16.15
CA VAL A 35 6.69 4.53 -14.74
C VAL A 35 5.43 5.33 -14.39
N MET A 36 5.36 6.59 -14.82
CA MET A 36 4.21 7.46 -14.57
C MET A 36 2.93 6.97 -15.26
N ASN A 37 3.04 6.47 -16.49
CA ASN A 37 1.91 5.89 -17.19
C ASN A 37 1.37 4.64 -16.48
N ARG A 38 2.25 3.75 -16.05
CA ARG A 38 1.88 2.57 -15.24
C ARG A 38 1.19 2.97 -13.94
N PHE A 39 1.68 4.02 -13.28
CA PHE A 39 1.08 4.51 -12.02
C PHE A 39 -0.30 5.14 -12.26
N ARG A 40 -0.46 6.01 -13.26
CA ARG A 40 -1.75 6.63 -13.61
C ARG A 40 -2.82 5.63 -14.05
N THR A 41 -2.41 4.56 -14.70
CA THR A 41 -3.31 3.48 -15.14
C THR A 41 -3.55 2.40 -14.09
N SER A 42 -3.14 2.65 -12.83
CA SER A 42 -3.27 1.72 -11.70
C SER A 42 -2.59 0.35 -11.91
N LYS A 43 -1.70 0.25 -12.90
CA LYS A 43 -0.84 -0.92 -13.11
C LYS A 43 0.34 -0.94 -12.13
N LEU A 44 0.57 0.16 -11.43
CA LEU A 44 1.55 0.31 -10.36
C LEU A 44 0.83 0.84 -9.13
N GLN A 45 1.00 0.16 -7.98
CA GLN A 45 0.31 0.52 -6.74
C GLN A 45 1.10 1.51 -5.89
N LEU A 46 2.42 1.38 -5.87
CA LEU A 46 3.32 2.15 -5.03
C LEU A 46 4.38 2.85 -5.89
N LEU A 47 4.48 4.16 -5.75
CA LEU A 47 5.52 4.97 -6.39
C LEU A 47 6.45 5.54 -5.34
N VAL A 48 7.73 5.13 -5.37
CA VAL A 48 8.75 5.62 -4.45
C VAL A 48 9.53 6.74 -5.15
N ALA A 49 9.47 7.96 -4.61
CA ALA A 49 10.03 9.14 -5.25
C ALA A 49 10.97 9.93 -4.34
N THR A 50 11.98 10.58 -4.94
CA THR A 50 12.71 11.67 -4.26
C THR A 50 11.89 12.97 -4.37
N ASP A 51 12.13 13.94 -3.48
CA ASP A 51 11.44 15.24 -3.53
C ASP A 51 11.63 15.95 -4.88
N VAL A 52 12.84 15.92 -5.39
CA VAL A 52 13.16 16.55 -6.69
C VAL A 52 12.41 15.88 -7.83
N ALA A 53 12.36 14.55 -7.83
CA ALA A 53 11.64 13.82 -8.87
C ALA A 53 10.11 13.91 -8.71
N ALA A 54 9.63 14.09 -7.49
CA ALA A 54 8.21 14.27 -7.20
C ALA A 54 7.70 15.67 -7.59
N ARG A 55 8.58 16.67 -7.64
CA ARG A 55 8.23 18.00 -8.17
C ARG A 55 7.92 17.91 -9.66
N GLY A 56 6.82 18.50 -10.07
CA GLY A 56 6.37 18.45 -11.47
C GLY A 56 5.71 17.15 -11.90
N LEU A 57 5.58 16.16 -11.00
CA LEU A 57 4.70 15.02 -11.29
C LEU A 57 3.24 15.49 -11.24
N ASP A 58 2.57 15.35 -12.36
CA ASP A 58 1.13 15.56 -12.44
C ASP A 58 0.41 14.30 -11.92
N VAL A 59 0.46 14.14 -10.60
CA VAL A 59 -0.30 13.13 -9.85
C VAL A 59 -1.06 13.83 -8.74
N ASN A 60 -2.35 13.78 -8.86
CA ASN A 60 -3.28 14.32 -7.88
C ASN A 60 -4.29 13.22 -7.50
N ASN A 61 -5.01 13.42 -6.42
CA ASN A 61 -6.03 12.48 -5.95
C ASN A 61 -5.48 11.11 -5.53
N LEU A 62 -4.25 11.09 -5.02
CA LEU A 62 -3.71 9.88 -4.42
C LEU A 62 -4.50 9.55 -3.15
N SER A 63 -4.75 8.26 -2.91
CA SER A 63 -5.41 7.80 -1.69
C SER A 63 -4.53 8.03 -0.46
N HIS A 64 -3.22 7.79 -0.61
CA HIS A 64 -2.25 7.86 0.48
C HIS A 64 -0.98 8.58 0.02
N ILE A 65 -0.39 9.35 0.94
CA ILE A 65 0.99 9.83 0.87
C ILE A 65 1.74 9.27 2.07
N ILE A 66 2.87 8.64 1.82
CA ILE A 66 3.73 8.10 2.88
C ILE A 66 5.02 8.90 2.90
N ASN A 67 5.22 9.68 3.96
CA ASN A 67 6.48 10.33 4.25
C ASN A 67 7.40 9.33 4.96
N TYR A 68 8.16 8.55 4.17
CA TYR A 68 9.12 7.55 4.69
C TYR A 68 10.18 8.20 5.58
N ASN A 69 10.60 9.41 5.24
CA ASN A 69 11.41 10.28 6.09
C ASN A 69 10.70 11.63 6.22
N LEU A 70 10.65 12.21 7.41
CA LEU A 70 10.20 13.58 7.59
C LEU A 70 11.11 14.54 6.82
N PRO A 71 10.57 15.51 6.09
CA PRO A 71 11.37 16.58 5.50
C PRO A 71 11.96 17.47 6.59
N ASP A 72 13.08 18.13 6.24
CA ASP A 72 13.69 19.12 7.12
C ASP A 72 12.90 20.43 7.12
N ASP A 73 12.27 20.75 6.00
CA ASP A 73 11.44 21.91 5.77
C ASP A 73 9.95 21.53 5.86
N PRO A 74 9.16 22.16 6.75
CA PRO A 74 7.73 21.94 6.88
C PRO A 74 6.92 22.23 5.60
N GLU A 75 7.36 23.17 4.76
CA GLU A 75 6.68 23.45 3.48
C GLU A 75 6.76 22.26 2.54
N ILE A 76 7.87 21.53 2.55
CA ILE A 76 8.03 20.30 1.77
C ILE A 76 7.01 19.24 2.21
N TYR A 77 6.73 19.13 3.52
CA TYR A 77 5.67 18.25 4.01
C TYR A 77 4.31 18.61 3.39
N THR A 78 3.98 19.90 3.41
CA THR A 78 2.72 20.41 2.84
C THR A 78 2.63 20.10 1.34
N HIS A 79 3.71 20.31 0.60
CA HIS A 79 3.77 20.01 -0.83
C HIS A 79 3.62 18.51 -1.14
N ARG A 80 4.22 17.63 -0.34
CA ARG A 80 4.07 16.17 -0.49
C ARG A 80 2.64 15.75 -0.16
N SER A 81 2.14 16.15 1.01
CA SER A 81 0.81 15.78 1.49
C SER A 81 -0.30 16.36 0.63
N GLY A 82 -0.07 17.52 0.02
CA GLY A 82 -1.00 18.13 -0.94
C GLY A 82 -1.17 17.36 -2.25
N ARG A 83 -0.67 16.14 -2.41
CA ARG A 83 -1.00 15.24 -3.52
C ARG A 83 -2.21 14.35 -3.22
N THR A 84 -2.68 14.34 -1.98
CA THR A 84 -3.90 13.66 -1.55
C THR A 84 -4.93 14.67 -1.00
N GLY A 85 -6.18 14.28 -0.85
CA GLY A 85 -7.23 15.10 -0.22
C GLY A 85 -7.61 16.36 -0.98
N ARG A 86 -7.49 16.40 -2.32
CA ARG A 86 -7.83 17.56 -3.14
C ARG A 86 -9.27 17.52 -3.65
N ALA A 87 -9.80 18.71 -3.98
CA ALA A 87 -11.11 18.88 -4.62
C ALA A 87 -12.27 18.24 -3.82
N GLY A 88 -12.27 18.41 -2.49
CA GLY A 88 -13.32 17.88 -1.61
C GLY A 88 -13.23 16.36 -1.35
N ARG A 89 -12.18 15.69 -1.82
CA ARG A 89 -11.93 14.28 -1.51
C ARG A 89 -11.14 14.13 -0.23
N THR A 90 -11.36 13.04 0.48
CA THR A 90 -10.56 12.64 1.64
C THR A 90 -9.27 11.97 1.19
N GLY A 91 -8.19 12.14 1.96
CA GLY A 91 -6.92 11.50 1.70
C GLY A 91 -6.14 11.30 3.00
N ILE A 92 -5.23 10.34 2.99
CA ILE A 92 -4.43 9.98 4.16
C ILE A 92 -2.97 10.36 3.92
N SER A 93 -2.39 11.12 4.85
CA SER A 93 -0.96 11.39 4.89
C SER A 93 -0.34 10.71 6.11
N ILE A 94 0.57 9.78 5.87
CA ILE A 94 1.28 9.03 6.90
C ILE A 94 2.71 9.54 6.98
N ALA A 95 3.21 9.74 8.20
CA ALA A 95 4.61 10.05 8.44
C ALA A 95 5.24 8.97 9.34
N ILE A 96 6.33 8.35 8.87
CA ILE A 96 7.14 7.45 9.70
C ILE A 96 8.12 8.32 10.47
N VAL A 97 7.98 8.32 11.80
CA VAL A 97 8.69 9.26 12.67
C VAL A 97 9.46 8.49 13.73
N HIS A 98 10.75 8.77 13.81
CA HIS A 98 11.58 8.31 14.93
C HIS A 98 11.37 9.20 16.16
N SER A 99 11.53 8.66 17.36
CA SER A 99 11.34 9.43 18.62
C SER A 99 12.16 10.72 18.70
N ARG A 100 13.33 10.77 18.07
CA ARG A 100 14.20 11.95 17.98
C ARG A 100 13.65 13.06 17.08
N GLU A 101 12.67 12.75 16.24
CA GLU A 101 12.09 13.68 15.26
C GLU A 101 10.76 14.30 15.73
N LEU A 102 10.31 14.00 16.95
CA LEU A 102 9.06 14.52 17.50
C LEU A 102 9.04 16.05 17.59
N GLY A 103 10.21 16.69 17.81
CA GLY A 103 10.32 18.17 17.75
C GLY A 103 9.98 18.69 16.38
N ARG A 104 10.57 18.11 15.33
CA ARG A 104 10.31 18.49 13.93
C ARG A 104 8.84 18.24 13.53
N LEU A 105 8.22 17.18 14.05
CA LEU A 105 6.80 16.92 13.82
C LEU A 105 5.93 18.06 14.35
N LYS A 106 6.23 18.56 15.55
CA LYS A 106 5.52 19.72 16.14
C LYS A 106 5.72 21.00 15.33
N ASP A 107 6.91 21.21 14.77
CA ASP A 107 7.18 22.37 13.90
C ASP A 107 6.33 22.27 12.62
N ILE A 108 6.21 21.07 12.03
CA ILE A 108 5.33 20.84 10.89
C ILE A 108 3.87 21.13 11.26
N GLU A 109 3.37 20.65 12.40
CA GLU A 109 2.01 20.93 12.88
C GLU A 109 1.75 22.42 12.98
N LYS A 110 2.68 23.15 13.61
CA LYS A 110 2.56 24.59 13.84
C LYS A 110 2.52 25.41 12.53
N ILE A 111 3.34 25.03 11.55
CA ILE A 111 3.48 25.78 10.30
C ILE A 111 2.39 25.39 9.29
N SER A 112 2.10 24.09 9.16
CA SER A 112 1.12 23.60 8.19
C SER A 112 -0.33 23.66 8.67
N GLY A 113 -0.57 23.87 9.99
CA GLY A 113 -1.90 23.85 10.58
C GLY A 113 -2.55 22.46 10.65
N VAL A 114 -1.84 21.40 10.25
CA VAL A 114 -2.34 20.02 10.36
C VAL A 114 -2.05 19.47 11.76
N LYS A 115 -2.85 18.50 12.20
CA LYS A 115 -2.64 17.78 13.44
C LYS A 115 -2.33 16.32 13.13
N PHE A 116 -1.24 15.81 13.72
CA PHE A 116 -0.91 14.39 13.61
C PHE A 116 -1.54 13.59 14.73
N TYR A 117 -2.00 12.41 14.36
CA TYR A 117 -2.48 11.41 15.30
C TYR A 117 -1.46 10.28 15.32
N LYS A 118 -1.03 9.90 16.55
CA LYS A 118 -0.08 8.81 16.71
C LYS A 118 -0.80 7.48 16.53
N GLU A 119 -0.29 6.70 15.59
CA GLU A 119 -0.69 5.32 15.37
C GLU A 119 0.50 4.39 15.66
N LEU A 120 0.21 3.19 16.14
CA LEU A 120 1.22 2.16 16.29
C LEU A 120 1.41 1.43 14.95
N VAL A 121 2.64 0.99 14.70
CA VAL A 121 2.88 0.08 13.58
C VAL A 121 2.13 -1.22 13.86
N PRO A 122 1.22 -1.66 12.98
CA PRO A 122 0.48 -2.89 13.18
C PRO A 122 1.44 -4.08 13.22
N THR A 123 1.12 -5.06 14.04
CA THR A 123 1.85 -6.33 14.07
C THR A 123 1.55 -7.15 12.80
N GLY A 124 2.40 -8.13 12.47
CA GLY A 124 2.13 -9.07 11.38
C GLY A 124 0.78 -9.77 11.56
N GLU A 125 0.43 -10.13 12.79
CA GLU A 125 -0.87 -10.75 13.15
C GLU A 125 -2.05 -9.81 12.84
N ASP A 126 -1.95 -8.52 13.21
CA ASP A 126 -2.99 -7.52 12.92
C ASP A 126 -3.22 -7.37 11.40
N ILE A 127 -2.13 -7.40 10.64
CA ILE A 127 -2.18 -7.30 9.19
C ILE A 127 -2.84 -8.56 8.60
N CYS A 128 -2.39 -9.75 9.03
CA CYS A 128 -2.96 -11.03 8.59
C CYS A 128 -4.46 -11.11 8.88
N LYS A 129 -4.88 -10.68 10.07
CA LYS A 129 -6.30 -10.62 10.45
C LYS A 129 -7.12 -9.73 9.51
N LYS A 130 -6.61 -8.51 9.21
CA LYS A 130 -7.28 -7.60 8.27
C LYS A 130 -7.34 -8.16 6.85
N GLN A 131 -6.27 -8.78 6.38
CA GLN A 131 -6.24 -9.41 5.05
C GLN A 131 -7.23 -10.58 4.96
N LEU A 132 -7.30 -11.41 6.01
CA LEU A 132 -8.25 -12.52 6.07
C LEU A 132 -9.71 -12.02 6.04
N TYR A 133 -10.04 -10.98 6.80
CA TYR A 133 -11.38 -10.40 6.77
C TYR A 133 -11.72 -9.79 5.41
N ALA A 134 -10.79 -9.07 4.79
CA ALA A 134 -10.98 -8.54 3.44
C ALA A 134 -11.19 -9.65 2.40
N LEU A 135 -10.49 -10.78 2.54
CA LEU A 135 -10.68 -11.96 1.68
C LEU A 135 -12.08 -12.58 1.90
N ILE A 136 -12.52 -12.71 3.14
CA ILE A 136 -13.87 -13.23 3.47
C ILE A 136 -14.93 -12.30 2.87
N ASP A 137 -14.80 -10.99 3.03
CA ASP A 137 -15.74 -10.03 2.44
C ASP A 137 -15.75 -10.11 0.91
N LYS A 138 -14.58 -10.30 0.29
CA LYS A 138 -14.48 -10.53 -1.16
C LYS A 138 -15.21 -11.81 -1.58
N ILE A 139 -15.00 -12.92 -0.87
CA ILE A 139 -15.67 -14.20 -1.13
C ILE A 139 -17.20 -14.06 -0.99
N LYS A 140 -17.65 -13.33 0.03
CA LYS A 140 -19.09 -13.10 0.28
C LYS A 140 -19.77 -12.31 -0.84
N ASN A 141 -19.04 -11.40 -1.48
CA ASN A 141 -19.59 -10.45 -2.45
C ASN A 141 -19.18 -10.77 -3.91
N ILE A 142 -18.45 -11.87 -4.16
CA ILE A 142 -18.01 -12.23 -5.50
C ILE A 142 -19.20 -12.76 -6.32
N GLU A 143 -19.34 -12.23 -7.53
CA GLU A 143 -20.22 -12.82 -8.54
C GLU A 143 -19.50 -14.03 -9.16
N VAL A 144 -20.11 -15.20 -9.04
CA VAL A 144 -19.54 -16.45 -9.54
C VAL A 144 -19.96 -16.66 -11.00
N ASP A 145 -18.97 -16.77 -11.88
CA ASP A 145 -19.20 -17.22 -13.26
C ASP A 145 -19.40 -18.75 -13.26
N ASN A 146 -20.67 -19.14 -13.20
CA ASN A 146 -21.05 -20.56 -13.08
C ASN A 146 -20.56 -21.37 -14.27
N GLU A 147 -20.59 -20.82 -15.50
CA GLU A 147 -20.15 -21.56 -16.71
C GLU A 147 -18.69 -21.98 -16.62
N LYS A 148 -17.85 -21.14 -16.03
CA LYS A 148 -16.42 -21.44 -15.85
C LYS A 148 -16.11 -22.41 -14.71
N ILE A 149 -16.91 -22.40 -13.65
CA ILE A 149 -16.60 -23.14 -12.41
C ILE A 149 -17.27 -24.51 -12.38
N GLU A 150 -18.49 -24.62 -12.92
CA GLU A 150 -19.31 -25.82 -12.83
C GLU A 150 -18.61 -27.11 -13.33
N PRO A 151 -17.80 -27.09 -14.41
CA PRO A 151 -17.06 -28.28 -14.86
C PRO A 151 -16.12 -28.88 -13.81
N PHE A 152 -15.64 -28.04 -12.88
CA PHE A 152 -14.68 -28.47 -11.83
C PHE A 152 -15.38 -28.85 -10.51
N LEU A 153 -16.61 -28.37 -10.27
CA LEU A 153 -17.26 -28.52 -8.98
C LEU A 153 -17.50 -29.98 -8.58
N PHE A 154 -17.85 -30.84 -9.52
CA PHE A 154 -18.07 -32.25 -9.24
C PHE A 154 -16.81 -32.92 -8.67
N SER A 155 -15.65 -32.72 -9.30
CA SER A 155 -14.38 -33.30 -8.86
C SER A 155 -13.89 -32.68 -7.55
N ILE A 156 -14.13 -31.38 -7.33
CA ILE A 156 -13.77 -30.67 -6.11
C ILE A 156 -14.64 -31.15 -4.95
N ASN A 157 -15.94 -31.23 -5.13
CA ASN A 157 -16.87 -31.72 -4.10
C ASN A 157 -16.52 -33.16 -3.67
N LYS A 158 -16.21 -34.05 -4.64
CA LYS A 158 -15.77 -35.41 -4.32
C LYS A 158 -14.48 -35.45 -3.49
N ARG A 159 -13.55 -34.51 -3.69
CA ARG A 159 -12.29 -34.42 -2.92
C ARG A 159 -12.51 -33.85 -1.53
N LEU A 160 -13.54 -33.02 -1.35
CA LEU A 160 -13.89 -32.40 -0.09
C LEU A 160 -14.96 -33.24 0.67
N ASP A 161 -15.38 -34.35 0.08
CA ASP A 161 -16.34 -35.26 0.71
C ASP A 161 -15.79 -35.75 2.06
N GLY A 162 -16.64 -35.71 3.09
CA GLY A 162 -16.25 -35.99 4.47
C GLY A 162 -15.85 -34.78 5.31
N LEU A 163 -15.71 -33.58 4.72
CA LEU A 163 -15.55 -32.35 5.49
C LEU A 163 -16.92 -31.67 5.67
N ASP A 164 -17.28 -31.41 6.91
CA ASP A 164 -18.42 -30.54 7.18
C ASP A 164 -18.09 -29.07 6.91
N ARG A 165 -19.12 -28.22 6.93
CA ARG A 165 -18.97 -26.78 6.68
C ARG A 165 -17.97 -26.12 7.63
N ASP A 166 -18.00 -26.48 8.92
CA ASP A 166 -17.16 -25.83 9.93
C ASP A 166 -15.70 -26.27 9.77
N GLN A 167 -15.48 -27.55 9.42
CA GLN A 167 -14.15 -28.06 9.08
C GLN A 167 -13.60 -27.38 7.83
N LEU A 168 -14.41 -27.21 6.79
CA LEU A 168 -13.99 -26.54 5.57
C LEU A 168 -13.58 -25.08 5.85
N ILE A 169 -14.38 -24.35 6.65
CA ILE A 169 -14.06 -23.00 7.07
C ILE A 169 -12.75 -22.94 7.87
N LYS A 170 -12.58 -23.85 8.84
CA LYS A 170 -11.35 -23.92 9.64
C LYS A 170 -10.11 -24.18 8.77
N HIS A 171 -10.19 -25.14 7.86
CA HIS A 171 -9.08 -25.46 6.97
C HIS A 171 -8.76 -24.31 6.01
N PHE A 172 -9.76 -23.65 5.46
CA PHE A 172 -9.60 -22.46 4.64
C PHE A 172 -8.93 -21.34 5.41
N VAL A 173 -9.47 -20.97 6.58
CA VAL A 173 -8.92 -19.90 7.44
C VAL A 173 -7.47 -20.22 7.83
N TYR A 174 -7.17 -21.45 8.23
CA TYR A 174 -5.82 -21.87 8.62
C TYR A 174 -4.83 -21.77 7.46
N THR A 175 -5.23 -22.22 6.27
CA THR A 175 -4.39 -22.17 5.07
C THR A 175 -4.07 -20.75 4.66
N GLU A 176 -5.10 -19.88 4.60
CA GLU A 176 -4.93 -18.49 4.20
C GLU A 176 -4.18 -17.67 5.26
N PHE A 177 -4.44 -17.90 6.55
CA PHE A 177 -3.71 -17.26 7.63
C PHE A 177 -2.21 -17.59 7.57
N ASN A 178 -1.84 -18.87 7.39
CA ASN A 178 -0.45 -19.26 7.27
C ASN A 178 0.20 -18.68 6.01
N ARG A 179 -0.54 -18.57 4.92
CA ARG A 179 -0.06 -17.90 3.71
C ARG A 179 0.25 -16.43 3.98
N PHE A 180 -0.62 -15.72 4.68
CA PHE A 180 -0.39 -14.30 5.00
C PHE A 180 0.77 -14.12 5.98
N ILE A 181 0.83 -14.90 7.06
CA ILE A 181 1.86 -14.73 8.10
C ILE A 181 3.27 -15.09 7.60
N SER A 182 3.39 -15.93 6.58
CA SER A 182 4.68 -16.26 5.98
C SER A 182 5.40 -15.07 5.31
N TYR A 183 4.71 -13.95 5.11
CA TYR A 183 5.28 -12.70 4.58
C TYR A 183 5.84 -11.79 5.67
N TYR A 184 5.58 -12.04 6.96
CA TYR A 184 5.96 -11.21 8.10
C TYR A 184 6.84 -11.96 9.12
#